data_e6ca7785b6bd4e6854f1d40a138a391a
#
_entry.id   e6ca7785b6bd4e6854f1d40a138a391a
#
_cell.length_a   1.000
_cell.length_b   1.000
_cell.length_c   1.000
_cell.angle_alpha   90.00
_cell.angle_beta   90.00
_cell.angle_gamma   90.00
#
_symmetry.space_group_name_H-M   'P 1'
#
loop_
_entity.id
_entity.type
_entity.pdbx_description
1 polymer ?
#
loop_
_entity_poly.entity_id
_entity_poly.type
_entity_poly.pdbx_seq_one_letter_code
_entity_poly.pdbx_strand_id
1 'polypeptide(L)'
;MPEADALVVWVSSDHLSEAVAQYGDATGGGLRAAVASGAFTGKACDVAVFPCVRADWHVSHVVCVGAGPAGDVDAERVRRLAAVGAHACRRQRAPRVAWVDAALGALHDAQRLDLLAEGIALANFDGGFYKTRDERTPFLTDITVLTSAPDADTALRRGSIVGESANAARVLINEPGNYLWPERLMEAAGTLASVPGITVEVLGPQRLKDLGMGMLLGVGQGSAHPPHMLVARYTPEGVTGGPVLGLVGKGVTFDTGGISLKPADGMDRMKDDMGGGATVTAALRTLALLKAPVRALAIVPAAENMPGSRALKPGDVLKSAAGLTVEINNTDAEGRLILGDALWYARQLGATHLVDVATLTGACIVALGKVTTGLFGTPLPWVDAIRAAAARGGEKVWPLPLFDDYKDGLKSDIADIVNSAGRPGGAITAALFLKEFAGTGPWAHLDIAGTVWAEDAKPWMPRGATGAVVRTLVELGHHPLP
;
A
#
# COMPACT_ATOMS: atom_id res chain seq x y z
N MET A 1 -13.55 -31.58 13.89
CA MET A 1 -12.58 -30.68 13.22
C MET A 1 -12.80 -30.78 11.71
N PRO A 2 -12.68 -29.69 10.94
CA PRO A 2 -12.66 -29.77 9.49
C PRO A 2 -11.42 -30.56 9.03
N GLU A 3 -11.49 -31.13 7.82
CA GLU A 3 -10.34 -31.74 7.19
C GLU A 3 -9.36 -30.63 6.73
N ALA A 4 -8.17 -30.58 7.31
CA ALA A 4 -7.15 -29.58 7.02
C ALA A 4 -5.74 -30.19 7.18
N ASP A 5 -4.72 -29.51 6.63
CA ASP A 5 -3.34 -29.97 6.77
C ASP A 5 -2.70 -29.43 8.06
N ALA A 6 -3.15 -28.28 8.55
CA ALA A 6 -2.67 -27.68 9.78
C ALA A 6 -3.80 -27.01 10.58
N LEU A 7 -3.68 -27.07 11.91
CA LEU A 7 -4.47 -26.29 12.86
C LEU A 7 -3.59 -25.17 13.41
N VAL A 8 -4.00 -23.92 13.25
CA VAL A 8 -3.30 -22.76 13.81
C VAL A 8 -4.01 -22.28 15.07
N VAL A 9 -3.23 -22.10 16.13
CA VAL A 9 -3.72 -21.61 17.43
C VAL A 9 -2.84 -20.47 17.93
N TRP A 10 -3.46 -19.45 18.51
CA TRP A 10 -2.74 -18.38 19.20
C TRP A 10 -2.53 -18.74 20.66
N VAL A 11 -1.32 -18.50 21.15
CA VAL A 11 -0.93 -18.82 22.53
C VAL A 11 -0.40 -17.57 23.19
N SER A 12 -1.12 -17.08 24.18
CA SER A 12 -0.66 -15.94 24.99
C SER A 12 0.47 -16.35 25.95
N SER A 13 1.43 -15.47 26.20
CA SER A 13 2.55 -15.72 27.11
C SER A 13 2.13 -15.83 28.58
N ASP A 14 1.01 -15.22 28.94
CA ASP A 14 0.41 -15.27 30.29
C ASP A 14 -0.57 -16.44 30.48
N HIS A 15 -0.91 -17.18 29.40
CA HIS A 15 -1.82 -18.32 29.41
C HIS A 15 -1.20 -19.63 28.86
N LEU A 16 0.12 -19.81 29.00
CA LEU A 16 0.83 -20.99 28.48
C LEU A 16 0.32 -22.31 29.07
N SER A 17 -0.03 -22.32 30.35
CA SER A 17 -0.55 -23.53 31.03
C SER A 17 -1.90 -23.98 30.45
N GLU A 18 -2.76 -23.05 30.09
CA GLU A 18 -4.05 -23.33 29.46
C GLU A 18 -3.86 -23.87 28.03
N ALA A 19 -2.95 -23.30 27.26
CA ALA A 19 -2.60 -23.81 25.93
C ALA A 19 -2.02 -25.23 26.00
N VAL A 20 -1.17 -25.51 26.99
CA VAL A 20 -0.62 -26.87 27.23
C VAL A 20 -1.73 -27.86 27.64
N ALA A 21 -2.68 -27.44 28.47
CA ALA A 21 -3.82 -28.27 28.84
C ALA A 21 -4.71 -28.59 27.62
N GLN A 22 -4.93 -27.64 26.75
CA GLN A 22 -5.81 -27.77 25.59
C GLN A 22 -5.16 -28.51 24.40
N TYR A 23 -3.89 -28.26 24.12
CA TYR A 23 -3.21 -28.74 22.91
C TYR A 23 -2.06 -29.67 23.17
N GLY A 24 -1.65 -29.83 24.44
CA GLY A 24 -0.47 -30.63 24.79
C GLY A 24 -0.58 -32.10 24.37
N ASP A 25 -1.70 -32.75 24.57
CA ASP A 25 -1.94 -34.12 24.17
C ASP A 25 -2.04 -34.28 22.65
N ALA A 26 -2.65 -33.32 21.95
CA ALA A 26 -2.74 -33.33 20.50
C ALA A 26 -1.36 -33.21 19.82
N THR A 27 -0.39 -32.62 20.50
CA THR A 27 1.01 -32.48 20.05
C THR A 27 1.91 -33.61 20.56
N GLY A 28 1.36 -34.71 21.11
CA GLY A 28 2.13 -35.81 21.69
C GLY A 28 3.05 -35.38 22.85
N GLY A 29 2.67 -34.33 23.58
CA GLY A 29 3.49 -33.75 24.65
C GLY A 29 4.53 -32.73 24.14
N GLY A 30 4.67 -32.52 22.83
CA GLY A 30 5.67 -31.63 22.24
C GLY A 30 5.52 -30.17 22.72
N LEU A 31 4.29 -29.64 22.76
CA LEU A 31 4.04 -28.30 23.29
C LEU A 31 4.43 -28.18 24.77
N ARG A 32 4.08 -29.20 25.59
CA ARG A 32 4.45 -29.24 27.02
C ARG A 32 5.96 -29.20 27.19
N ALA A 33 6.70 -30.03 26.44
CA ALA A 33 8.15 -30.05 26.46
C ALA A 33 8.79 -28.75 26.02
N ALA A 34 8.27 -28.12 24.95
CA ALA A 34 8.76 -26.82 24.44
C ALA A 34 8.55 -25.71 25.46
N VAL A 35 7.40 -25.65 26.11
CA VAL A 35 7.12 -24.67 27.18
C VAL A 35 8.02 -24.92 28.39
N ALA A 36 8.16 -26.16 28.84
CA ALA A 36 8.99 -26.51 30.01
C ALA A 36 10.49 -26.21 29.81
N SER A 37 10.99 -26.34 28.56
CA SER A 37 12.38 -26.02 28.21
C SER A 37 12.62 -24.55 27.87
N GLY A 38 11.57 -23.74 27.77
CA GLY A 38 11.67 -22.36 27.30
C GLY A 38 11.90 -22.19 25.76
N ALA A 39 11.80 -23.30 25.00
CA ALA A 39 11.91 -23.25 23.54
C ALA A 39 10.70 -22.57 22.88
N PHE A 40 9.56 -22.57 23.55
CA PHE A 40 8.39 -21.79 23.18
C PHE A 40 7.87 -21.03 24.41
N THR A 41 7.83 -19.72 24.33
CA THR A 41 7.48 -18.86 25.46
C THR A 41 6.16 -18.12 25.28
N GLY A 42 5.50 -18.30 24.12
CA GLY A 42 4.31 -17.52 23.77
C GLY A 42 4.60 -16.06 23.46
N LYS A 43 5.88 -15.65 23.36
CA LYS A 43 6.26 -14.28 22.96
C LYS A 43 5.66 -13.92 21.59
N ALA A 44 5.32 -12.68 21.41
CA ALA A 44 4.71 -12.21 20.15
C ALA A 44 5.53 -12.61 18.91
N CYS A 45 4.86 -13.26 17.94
CA CYS A 45 5.45 -13.81 16.72
C CYS A 45 6.39 -15.02 16.91
N ASP A 46 6.46 -15.61 18.11
CA ASP A 46 7.08 -16.91 18.32
C ASP A 46 6.28 -17.99 17.59
N VAL A 47 6.94 -19.00 17.02
CA VAL A 47 6.27 -20.09 16.30
C VAL A 47 6.85 -21.43 16.70
N ALA A 48 5.96 -22.34 17.07
CA ALA A 48 6.31 -23.75 17.24
C ALA A 48 5.33 -24.61 16.42
N VAL A 49 5.87 -25.59 15.69
CA VAL A 49 5.10 -26.51 14.86
C VAL A 49 5.30 -27.92 15.36
N PHE A 50 4.21 -28.61 15.60
CA PHE A 50 4.22 -29.99 16.13
C PHE A 50 3.40 -30.90 15.22
N PRO A 51 3.81 -32.18 15.03
CA PRO A 51 2.94 -33.20 14.47
C PRO A 51 1.66 -33.33 15.31
N CYS A 52 0.52 -33.49 14.68
CA CYS A 52 -0.72 -33.82 15.37
C CYS A 52 -0.84 -35.32 15.53
N VAL A 53 -0.98 -35.80 16.76
CA VAL A 53 -1.11 -37.25 17.07
C VAL A 53 -2.57 -37.64 17.34
N ARG A 54 -3.50 -36.70 17.32
CA ARG A 54 -4.95 -36.93 17.49
C ARG A 54 -5.58 -37.31 16.17
N ALA A 55 -5.87 -38.58 15.98
CA ALA A 55 -6.47 -39.08 14.75
C ALA A 55 -7.87 -38.50 14.47
N ASP A 56 -8.63 -38.15 15.52
CA ASP A 56 -9.96 -37.54 15.43
C ASP A 56 -9.97 -36.04 15.00
N TRP A 57 -8.78 -35.41 14.89
CA TRP A 57 -8.69 -34.03 14.49
C TRP A 57 -8.53 -33.82 12.98
N HIS A 58 -8.19 -34.84 12.22
CA HIS A 58 -8.00 -34.80 10.77
C HIS A 58 -7.05 -33.70 10.29
N VAL A 59 -6.02 -33.37 11.09
CA VAL A 59 -4.96 -32.43 10.76
C VAL A 59 -3.60 -33.07 10.96
N SER A 60 -2.60 -32.71 10.14
CA SER A 60 -1.25 -33.25 10.24
C SER A 60 -0.36 -32.49 11.22
N HIS A 61 -0.62 -31.19 11.39
CA HIS A 61 0.22 -30.31 12.20
C HIS A 61 -0.61 -29.41 13.12
N VAL A 62 -0.07 -29.10 14.29
CA VAL A 62 -0.52 -28.00 15.15
C VAL A 62 0.53 -26.90 15.11
N VAL A 63 0.13 -25.72 14.67
CA VAL A 63 0.97 -24.51 14.57
C VAL A 63 0.60 -23.57 15.71
N CYS A 64 1.47 -23.48 16.71
CA CYS A 64 1.32 -22.57 17.84
C CYS A 64 2.00 -21.24 17.52
N VAL A 65 1.24 -20.13 17.53
CA VAL A 65 1.75 -18.79 17.30
C VAL A 65 1.66 -18.00 18.59
N GLY A 66 2.81 -17.56 19.11
CA GLY A 66 2.89 -16.76 20.32
C GLY A 66 2.27 -15.38 20.11
N ALA A 67 1.33 -14.99 20.97
CA ALA A 67 0.60 -13.72 20.91
C ALA A 67 1.25 -12.61 21.76
N GLY A 68 2.19 -12.98 22.67
CA GLY A 68 2.64 -12.11 23.75
C GLY A 68 1.59 -12.02 24.86
N PRO A 69 1.67 -11.03 25.77
CA PRO A 69 0.64 -10.81 26.78
C PRO A 69 -0.70 -10.50 26.14
N ALA A 70 -1.78 -11.13 26.63
CA ALA A 70 -3.11 -11.00 26.04
C ALA A 70 -3.60 -9.53 26.04
N GLY A 71 -3.31 -8.78 27.10
CA GLY A 71 -3.68 -7.37 27.22
C GLY A 71 -3.00 -6.41 26.22
N ASP A 72 -1.91 -6.84 25.61
CA ASP A 72 -1.13 -6.03 24.65
C ASP A 72 -1.55 -6.26 23.19
N VAL A 73 -2.54 -7.13 22.93
CA VAL A 73 -2.94 -7.48 21.58
C VAL A 73 -3.83 -6.39 20.99
N ASP A 74 -3.26 -5.59 20.11
CA ASP A 74 -3.93 -4.58 19.30
C ASP A 74 -4.24 -5.08 17.88
N ALA A 75 -4.88 -4.25 17.08
CA ALA A 75 -5.27 -4.57 15.70
C ALA A 75 -4.08 -4.98 14.82
N GLU A 76 -2.97 -4.26 14.91
CA GLU A 76 -1.78 -4.57 14.10
C GLU A 76 -1.11 -5.88 14.55
N ARG A 77 -1.15 -6.17 15.85
CA ARG A 77 -0.64 -7.45 16.35
C ARG A 77 -1.46 -8.63 15.83
N VAL A 78 -2.79 -8.53 15.78
CA VAL A 78 -3.64 -9.58 15.18
C VAL A 78 -3.23 -9.86 13.73
N ARG A 79 -3.09 -8.83 12.89
CA ARG A 79 -2.62 -8.99 11.50
C ARG A 79 -1.28 -9.71 11.42
N ARG A 80 -0.32 -9.31 12.27
CA ARG A 80 1.02 -9.93 12.29
C ARG A 80 0.98 -11.38 12.73
N LEU A 81 0.22 -11.71 13.77
CA LEU A 81 0.07 -13.10 14.23
C LEU A 81 -0.56 -13.97 13.15
N ALA A 82 -1.59 -13.47 12.48
CA ALA A 82 -2.21 -14.14 11.34
C ALA A 82 -1.20 -14.39 10.21
N ALA A 83 -0.43 -13.38 9.85
CA ALA A 83 0.60 -13.50 8.82
C ALA A 83 1.71 -14.50 9.22
N VAL A 84 2.15 -14.48 10.47
CA VAL A 84 3.16 -15.42 11.00
C VAL A 84 2.68 -16.85 10.91
N GLY A 85 1.44 -17.12 11.34
CA GLY A 85 0.82 -18.46 11.26
C GLY A 85 0.68 -18.93 9.81
N ALA A 86 0.21 -18.06 8.92
CA ALA A 86 0.08 -18.35 7.49
C ALA A 86 1.45 -18.68 6.85
N HIS A 87 2.49 -17.90 7.15
CA HIS A 87 3.85 -18.22 6.70
C HIS A 87 4.37 -19.55 7.27
N ALA A 88 4.04 -19.89 8.52
CA ALA A 88 4.41 -21.17 9.10
C ALA A 88 3.76 -22.34 8.36
N CYS A 89 2.46 -22.26 8.08
CA CYS A 89 1.73 -23.28 7.32
C CYS A 89 2.29 -23.43 5.89
N ARG A 90 2.57 -22.33 5.20
CA ARG A 90 3.18 -22.38 3.86
C ARG A 90 4.53 -23.08 3.87
N ARG A 91 5.40 -22.81 4.88
CA ARG A 91 6.69 -23.50 5.03
C ARG A 91 6.54 -25.00 5.29
N GLN A 92 5.46 -25.41 5.97
CA GLN A 92 5.13 -26.84 6.19
C GLN A 92 4.45 -27.48 4.97
N ARG A 93 4.26 -26.73 3.86
CA ARG A 93 3.52 -27.21 2.69
C ARG A 93 2.09 -27.66 3.02
N ALA A 94 1.45 -26.97 3.98
CA ALA A 94 0.09 -27.23 4.46
C ALA A 94 -0.86 -26.18 3.82
N PRO A 95 -1.41 -26.43 2.60
CA PRO A 95 -2.24 -25.45 1.90
C PRO A 95 -3.67 -25.31 2.46
N ARG A 96 -4.17 -26.32 3.18
CA ARG A 96 -5.50 -26.30 3.81
C ARG A 96 -5.33 -26.08 5.32
N VAL A 97 -5.86 -24.99 5.83
CA VAL A 97 -5.62 -24.55 7.20
C VAL A 97 -6.93 -24.35 7.96
N ALA A 98 -7.02 -24.96 9.15
CA ALA A 98 -8.01 -24.62 10.15
C ALA A 98 -7.42 -23.61 11.15
N TRP A 99 -8.13 -22.55 11.43
CA TRP A 99 -7.70 -21.49 12.36
C TRP A 99 -8.65 -21.40 13.54
N VAL A 100 -8.14 -21.51 14.75
CA VAL A 100 -8.96 -21.32 15.95
C VAL A 100 -9.04 -19.83 16.26
N ASP A 101 -10.25 -19.29 16.21
CA ASP A 101 -10.51 -17.93 16.67
C ASP A 101 -10.47 -17.92 18.21
N ALA A 102 -9.55 -17.14 18.76
CA ALA A 102 -9.42 -16.94 20.19
C ALA A 102 -9.62 -15.47 20.55
N ALA A 103 -10.38 -15.21 21.58
CA ALA A 103 -10.54 -13.86 22.12
C ALA A 103 -9.21 -13.40 22.72
N LEU A 104 -8.56 -12.44 22.06
CA LEU A 104 -7.32 -11.82 22.50
C LEU A 104 -7.47 -10.29 22.52
N GLY A 105 -7.00 -9.66 23.59
CA GLY A 105 -7.09 -8.21 23.77
C GLY A 105 -8.51 -7.71 23.93
N ALA A 106 -8.72 -6.42 23.64
CA ALA A 106 -10.01 -5.73 23.77
C ALA A 106 -10.79 -5.63 22.44
N LEU A 107 -10.36 -6.35 21.40
CA LEU A 107 -10.99 -6.31 20.07
C LEU A 107 -12.29 -7.10 20.09
N HIS A 108 -13.36 -6.52 19.52
CA HIS A 108 -14.60 -7.27 19.30
C HIS A 108 -14.45 -8.27 18.13
N ASP A 109 -15.30 -9.30 18.11
CA ASP A 109 -15.18 -10.45 17.23
C ASP A 109 -15.07 -10.08 15.75
N ALA A 110 -15.97 -9.25 15.23
CA ALA A 110 -15.96 -8.86 13.82
C ALA A 110 -14.66 -8.16 13.43
N GLN A 111 -14.12 -7.28 14.28
CA GLN A 111 -12.85 -6.60 14.02
C GLN A 111 -11.70 -7.61 14.03
N ARG A 112 -11.66 -8.51 14.99
CA ARG A 112 -10.60 -9.53 15.09
C ARG A 112 -10.59 -10.46 13.90
N LEU A 113 -11.76 -10.92 13.44
CA LEU A 113 -11.91 -11.79 12.27
C LEU A 113 -11.53 -11.09 10.96
N ASP A 114 -11.89 -9.84 10.80
CA ASP A 114 -11.46 -8.99 9.68
C ASP A 114 -9.92 -8.90 9.61
N LEU A 115 -9.29 -8.57 10.73
CA LEU A 115 -7.83 -8.46 10.85
C LEU A 115 -7.11 -9.79 10.66
N LEU A 116 -7.70 -10.90 11.13
CA LEU A 116 -7.21 -12.26 10.92
C LEU A 116 -7.16 -12.58 9.43
N ALA A 117 -8.28 -12.38 8.72
CA ALA A 117 -8.37 -12.68 7.30
C ALA A 117 -7.44 -11.77 6.47
N GLU A 118 -7.37 -10.49 6.82
CA GLU A 118 -6.43 -9.55 6.20
C GLU A 118 -4.98 -10.01 6.36
N GLY A 119 -4.57 -10.38 7.58
CA GLY A 119 -3.22 -10.84 7.86
C GLY A 119 -2.86 -12.12 7.12
N ILE A 120 -3.78 -13.09 7.04
CA ILE A 120 -3.60 -14.33 6.25
C ILE A 120 -3.43 -13.99 4.76
N ALA A 121 -4.31 -13.15 4.20
CA ALA A 121 -4.23 -12.75 2.80
C ALA A 121 -2.92 -12.03 2.49
N LEU A 122 -2.48 -11.09 3.33
CA LEU A 122 -1.19 -10.38 3.17
C LEU A 122 0.01 -11.33 3.16
N ALA A 123 -0.03 -12.39 3.97
CA ALA A 123 1.03 -13.41 4.01
C ALA A 123 0.95 -14.41 2.86
N ASN A 124 -0.20 -14.54 2.22
CA ASN A 124 -0.40 -15.42 1.06
C ASN A 124 0.11 -14.77 -0.22
N PHE A 125 1.31 -14.24 -0.17
CA PHE A 125 2.01 -13.51 -1.22
C PHE A 125 3.42 -14.08 -1.46
N ASP A 126 3.87 -14.03 -2.69
CA ASP A 126 5.24 -14.38 -3.08
C ASP A 126 5.70 -13.40 -4.17
N GLY A 127 6.71 -12.58 -3.87
CA GLY A 127 7.32 -11.65 -4.83
C GLY A 127 8.35 -12.29 -5.76
N GLY A 128 8.61 -13.60 -5.60
CA GLY A 128 9.62 -14.33 -6.36
C GLY A 128 9.13 -14.94 -7.68
N PHE A 129 8.15 -14.33 -8.35
CA PHE A 129 7.47 -14.94 -9.52
C PHE A 129 8.37 -15.18 -10.74
N TYR A 130 9.53 -14.58 -10.80
CA TYR A 130 10.53 -14.84 -11.86
C TYR A 130 11.56 -15.92 -11.51
N LYS A 131 11.52 -16.49 -10.30
CA LYS A 131 12.39 -17.60 -9.92
C LYS A 131 11.95 -18.90 -10.62
N THR A 132 12.88 -19.59 -11.26
CA THR A 132 12.62 -20.81 -12.00
C THR A 132 13.29 -22.06 -11.41
N ARG A 133 14.25 -21.87 -10.47
CA ARG A 133 15.06 -22.97 -9.90
C ARG A 133 14.61 -23.39 -8.51
N ASP A 134 14.09 -22.43 -7.72
CA ASP A 134 13.66 -22.72 -6.35
C ASP A 134 12.24 -23.27 -6.34
N GLU A 135 12.00 -24.33 -5.59
CA GLU A 135 10.64 -24.75 -5.28
C GLU A 135 9.94 -23.67 -4.45
N ARG A 136 8.86 -23.13 -5.00
CA ARG A 136 8.05 -22.17 -4.25
C ARG A 136 7.30 -22.83 -3.13
N THR A 137 7.17 -22.14 -2.02
CA THR A 137 6.22 -22.54 -0.98
C THR A 137 4.80 -22.41 -1.53
N PRO A 138 3.94 -23.42 -1.36
CA PRO A 138 2.57 -23.34 -1.86
C PRO A 138 1.82 -22.19 -1.22
N PHE A 139 0.83 -21.66 -1.93
CA PHE A 139 -0.14 -20.76 -1.34
C PHE A 139 -1.15 -21.53 -0.49
N LEU A 140 -1.74 -20.86 0.49
CA LEU A 140 -2.91 -21.37 1.19
C LEU A 140 -4.09 -21.31 0.22
N THR A 141 -4.78 -22.44 0.06
CA THR A 141 -5.90 -22.58 -0.89
C THR A 141 -7.24 -22.72 -0.20
N ASP A 142 -7.24 -23.22 1.04
CA ASP A 142 -8.44 -23.44 1.84
C ASP A 142 -8.18 -22.99 3.27
N ILE A 143 -8.99 -22.05 3.75
CA ILE A 143 -8.83 -21.44 5.06
C ILE A 143 -10.19 -21.51 5.78
N THR A 144 -10.27 -22.34 6.79
CA THR A 144 -11.44 -22.49 7.65
C THR A 144 -11.18 -21.82 8.98
N VAL A 145 -12.02 -20.88 9.41
CA VAL A 145 -11.94 -20.26 10.73
C VAL A 145 -12.98 -20.88 11.65
N LEU A 146 -12.51 -21.47 12.76
CA LEU A 146 -13.34 -22.06 13.80
C LEU A 146 -13.74 -20.97 14.80
N THR A 147 -14.91 -20.43 14.66
CA THR A 147 -15.43 -19.35 15.48
C THR A 147 -16.92 -19.56 15.82
N SER A 148 -17.37 -19.00 16.92
CA SER A 148 -18.78 -18.87 17.29
C SER A 148 -19.33 -17.45 17.12
N ALA A 149 -18.52 -16.55 16.56
CA ALA A 149 -18.92 -15.16 16.36
C ALA A 149 -20.05 -15.05 15.34
N PRO A 150 -21.06 -14.23 15.60
CA PRO A 150 -22.10 -13.94 14.61
C PRO A 150 -21.48 -13.15 13.43
N ASP A 151 -22.07 -13.30 12.23
CA ASP A 151 -21.67 -12.59 11.01
C ASP A 151 -20.19 -12.74 10.62
N ALA A 152 -19.55 -13.83 11.06
CA ALA A 152 -18.13 -14.11 10.81
C ALA A 152 -17.76 -14.03 9.32
N ASP A 153 -18.58 -14.58 8.44
CA ASP A 153 -18.34 -14.58 6.99
C ASP A 153 -18.18 -13.17 6.40
N THR A 154 -18.96 -12.21 6.89
CA THR A 154 -18.89 -10.81 6.45
C THR A 154 -17.54 -10.18 6.83
N ALA A 155 -17.11 -10.38 8.08
CA ALA A 155 -15.83 -9.86 8.58
C ALA A 155 -14.64 -10.52 7.86
N LEU A 156 -14.64 -11.84 7.74
CA LEU A 156 -13.60 -12.60 7.05
C LEU A 156 -13.48 -12.20 5.58
N ARG A 157 -14.62 -12.03 4.89
CA ARG A 157 -14.65 -11.58 3.50
C ARG A 157 -14.07 -10.18 3.35
N ARG A 158 -14.42 -9.24 4.26
CA ARG A 158 -13.87 -7.87 4.22
C ARG A 158 -12.36 -7.89 4.34
N GLY A 159 -11.82 -8.56 5.36
CA GLY A 159 -10.37 -8.66 5.58
C GLY A 159 -9.64 -9.30 4.40
N SER A 160 -10.18 -10.39 3.83
CA SER A 160 -9.60 -11.04 2.64
C SER A 160 -9.51 -10.06 1.46
N ILE A 161 -10.58 -9.32 1.15
CA ILE A 161 -10.61 -8.33 0.06
C ILE A 161 -9.55 -7.24 0.28
N VAL A 162 -9.40 -6.73 1.50
CA VAL A 162 -8.40 -5.69 1.82
C VAL A 162 -6.97 -6.24 1.63
N GLY A 163 -6.68 -7.41 2.19
CA GLY A 163 -5.37 -8.03 2.09
C GLY A 163 -4.99 -8.41 0.66
N GLU A 164 -5.90 -8.99 -0.11
CA GLU A 164 -5.71 -9.32 -1.53
C GLU A 164 -5.47 -8.08 -2.39
N SER A 165 -6.18 -6.98 -2.10
CA SER A 165 -5.99 -5.72 -2.83
C SER A 165 -4.63 -5.08 -2.52
N ALA A 166 -4.17 -5.14 -1.27
CA ALA A 166 -2.81 -4.72 -0.94
C ALA A 166 -1.77 -5.59 -1.65
N ASN A 167 -2.01 -6.90 -1.78
CA ASN A 167 -1.16 -7.80 -2.56
C ASN A 167 -1.17 -7.47 -4.06
N ALA A 168 -2.30 -7.04 -4.63
CA ALA A 168 -2.34 -6.59 -6.02
C ALA A 168 -1.43 -5.38 -6.26
N ALA A 169 -1.40 -4.41 -5.33
CA ALA A 169 -0.42 -3.32 -5.40
C ALA A 169 1.02 -3.84 -5.28
N ARG A 170 1.27 -4.79 -4.37
CA ARG A 170 2.61 -5.39 -4.18
C ARG A 170 3.11 -6.13 -5.43
N VAL A 171 2.22 -6.79 -6.17
CA VAL A 171 2.58 -7.42 -7.45
C VAL A 171 3.15 -6.36 -8.40
N LEU A 172 2.42 -5.27 -8.64
CA LEU A 172 2.85 -4.22 -9.55
C LEU A 172 4.17 -3.56 -9.12
N ILE A 173 4.33 -3.27 -7.83
CA ILE A 173 5.53 -2.63 -7.29
C ILE A 173 6.77 -3.55 -7.39
N ASN A 174 6.58 -4.87 -7.35
CA ASN A 174 7.67 -5.83 -7.51
C ASN A 174 8.05 -6.10 -8.97
N GLU A 175 7.20 -5.73 -9.94
CA GLU A 175 7.48 -5.96 -11.35
C GLU A 175 8.78 -5.29 -11.79
N PRO A 176 9.65 -5.97 -12.56
CA PRO A 176 10.84 -5.36 -13.14
C PRO A 176 10.49 -4.32 -14.23
N GLY A 177 11.30 -3.26 -14.35
CA GLY A 177 11.09 -2.21 -15.33
C GLY A 177 11.01 -2.66 -16.79
N ASN A 178 11.65 -3.79 -17.14
CA ASN A 178 11.55 -4.38 -18.46
C ASN A 178 10.25 -5.17 -18.73
N TYR A 179 9.36 -5.25 -17.73
CA TYR A 179 8.01 -5.82 -17.86
C TYR A 179 6.91 -4.79 -17.57
N LEU A 180 7.23 -3.75 -16.78
CA LEU A 180 6.25 -2.74 -16.39
C LEU A 180 6.71 -1.33 -16.81
N TRP A 181 6.35 -0.89 -18.00
CA TRP A 181 6.47 0.47 -18.51
C TRP A 181 5.09 1.17 -18.56
N PRO A 182 4.97 2.46 -18.91
CA PRO A 182 3.70 3.18 -18.79
C PRO A 182 2.48 2.50 -19.38
N GLU A 183 2.54 1.98 -20.60
CA GLU A 183 1.41 1.28 -21.23
C GLU A 183 1.05 -0.01 -20.49
N ARG A 184 2.05 -0.76 -20.01
CA ARG A 184 1.79 -1.98 -19.24
C ARG A 184 1.16 -1.71 -17.89
N LEU A 185 1.54 -0.60 -17.25
CA LEU A 185 0.87 -0.16 -16.04
C LEU A 185 -0.60 0.20 -16.33
N MET A 186 -0.89 0.85 -17.46
CA MET A 186 -2.27 1.15 -17.87
C MET A 186 -3.07 -0.12 -18.17
N GLU A 187 -2.48 -1.11 -18.83
CA GLU A 187 -3.13 -2.41 -19.09
C GLU A 187 -3.49 -3.11 -17.77
N ALA A 188 -2.53 -3.20 -16.84
CA ALA A 188 -2.75 -3.83 -15.53
C ALA A 188 -3.83 -3.09 -14.72
N ALA A 189 -3.76 -1.76 -14.66
CA ALA A 189 -4.74 -0.95 -13.96
C ALA A 189 -6.10 -0.93 -14.70
N GLY A 190 -6.12 -1.11 -16.01
CA GLY A 190 -7.32 -1.21 -16.84
C GLY A 190 -8.22 -2.38 -16.45
N THR A 191 -7.68 -3.42 -15.81
CA THR A 191 -8.46 -4.54 -15.26
C THR A 191 -9.51 -4.11 -14.23
N LEU A 192 -9.39 -2.90 -13.68
CA LEU A 192 -10.43 -2.28 -12.84
C LEU A 192 -11.79 -2.19 -13.52
N ALA A 193 -11.84 -2.11 -14.87
CA ALA A 193 -13.08 -2.07 -15.63
C ALA A 193 -13.96 -3.31 -15.44
N SER A 194 -13.39 -4.43 -14.99
CA SER A 194 -14.13 -5.65 -14.65
C SER A 194 -14.83 -5.60 -13.28
N VAL A 195 -14.51 -4.59 -12.45
CA VAL A 195 -15.10 -4.45 -11.12
C VAL A 195 -16.41 -3.65 -11.21
N PRO A 196 -17.53 -4.17 -10.69
CA PRO A 196 -18.81 -3.47 -10.74
C PRO A 196 -18.72 -2.06 -10.14
N GLY A 197 -19.33 -1.09 -10.83
CA GLY A 197 -19.34 0.30 -10.42
C GLY A 197 -18.09 1.10 -10.81
N ILE A 198 -17.09 0.47 -11.44
CA ILE A 198 -15.90 1.16 -11.94
C ILE A 198 -15.98 1.37 -13.46
N THR A 199 -15.67 2.59 -13.89
CA THR A 199 -15.39 2.92 -15.31
C THR A 199 -13.94 3.36 -15.44
N VAL A 200 -13.29 3.00 -16.55
CA VAL A 200 -11.87 3.27 -16.80
C VAL A 200 -11.70 3.96 -18.14
N GLU A 201 -10.87 5.01 -18.16
CA GLU A 201 -10.38 5.68 -19.36
C GLU A 201 -8.85 5.76 -19.28
N VAL A 202 -8.17 5.48 -20.40
CA VAL A 202 -6.72 5.66 -20.52
C VAL A 202 -6.44 6.77 -21.53
N LEU A 203 -5.76 7.82 -21.07
CA LEU A 203 -5.35 8.96 -21.88
C LEU A 203 -3.95 8.69 -22.43
N GLY A 204 -3.85 8.58 -23.76
CA GLY A 204 -2.57 8.46 -24.45
C GLY A 204 -1.94 9.84 -24.76
N PRO A 205 -0.73 9.86 -25.34
CA PRO A 205 0.07 11.09 -25.55
C PRO A 205 -0.65 12.21 -26.27
N GLN A 206 -1.46 11.91 -27.30
CA GLN A 206 -2.19 12.93 -28.01
C GLN A 206 -3.24 13.61 -27.13
N ARG A 207 -3.99 12.81 -26.34
CA ARG A 207 -5.00 13.36 -25.43
C ARG A 207 -4.36 14.17 -24.30
N LEU A 208 -3.20 13.75 -23.78
CA LEU A 208 -2.41 14.51 -22.81
C LEU A 208 -1.97 15.87 -23.38
N LYS A 209 -1.56 15.90 -24.64
CA LYS A 209 -1.19 17.13 -25.35
C LYS A 209 -2.39 18.08 -25.51
N ASP A 210 -3.55 17.54 -25.92
CA ASP A 210 -4.79 18.31 -26.08
C ASP A 210 -5.25 18.92 -24.75
N LEU A 211 -4.97 18.28 -23.62
CA LEU A 211 -5.23 18.76 -22.26
C LEU A 211 -4.15 19.71 -21.73
N GLY A 212 -3.07 19.95 -22.48
CA GLY A 212 -1.98 20.81 -22.09
C GLY A 212 -1.10 20.27 -20.97
N MET A 213 -1.03 18.94 -20.77
CA MET A 213 -0.26 18.27 -19.72
C MET A 213 1.24 18.25 -20.06
N GLY A 214 1.84 19.45 -20.15
CA GLY A 214 3.22 19.61 -20.58
C GLY A 214 4.24 19.07 -19.58
N MET A 215 3.90 19.03 -18.29
CA MET A 215 4.79 18.49 -17.27
C MET A 215 4.88 16.94 -17.38
N LEU A 216 3.74 16.25 -17.51
CA LEU A 216 3.72 14.79 -17.68
C LEU A 216 4.41 14.38 -19.00
N LEU A 217 4.14 15.07 -20.09
CA LEU A 217 4.77 14.82 -21.38
C LEU A 217 6.27 15.08 -21.35
N GLY A 218 6.70 16.16 -20.67
CA GLY A 218 8.11 16.54 -20.54
C GLY A 218 8.93 15.48 -19.78
N VAL A 219 8.40 14.92 -18.70
CA VAL A 219 9.08 13.87 -17.93
C VAL A 219 9.35 12.65 -18.80
N GLY A 220 8.37 12.17 -19.54
CA GLY A 220 8.50 10.93 -20.33
C GLY A 220 9.16 11.09 -21.70
N GLN A 221 9.50 12.32 -22.13
CA GLN A 221 9.97 12.54 -23.52
C GLN A 221 11.34 11.92 -23.83
N GLY A 222 12.12 11.57 -22.79
CA GLY A 222 13.42 10.89 -22.93
C GLY A 222 13.31 9.39 -23.17
N SER A 223 12.18 8.78 -22.81
CA SER A 223 11.95 7.34 -22.94
C SER A 223 11.48 6.93 -24.35
N ALA A 224 11.64 5.66 -24.67
CA ALA A 224 11.00 5.01 -25.81
C ALA A 224 9.52 4.72 -25.55
N HIS A 225 9.11 4.65 -24.28
CA HIS A 225 7.75 4.39 -23.81
C HIS A 225 7.03 5.71 -23.50
N PRO A 226 6.02 6.09 -24.28
CA PRO A 226 5.36 7.37 -24.10
C PRO A 226 4.54 7.45 -22.81
N PRO A 227 4.35 8.65 -22.23
CA PRO A 227 3.52 8.85 -21.05
C PRO A 227 2.04 8.56 -21.33
N HIS A 228 1.37 8.05 -20.30
CA HIS A 228 -0.07 7.79 -20.28
C HIS A 228 -0.68 8.27 -18.96
N MET A 229 -2.01 8.33 -18.90
CA MET A 229 -2.73 8.59 -17.66
C MET A 229 -3.96 7.70 -17.55
N LEU A 230 -4.06 6.95 -16.44
CA LEU A 230 -5.29 6.25 -16.06
C LEU A 230 -6.25 7.23 -15.38
N VAL A 231 -7.52 7.15 -15.74
CA VAL A 231 -8.64 7.76 -15.02
C VAL A 231 -9.67 6.67 -14.75
N ALA A 232 -9.81 6.28 -13.49
CA ALA A 232 -10.79 5.28 -13.07
C ALA A 232 -11.79 5.92 -12.09
N ARG A 233 -13.09 5.71 -12.31
CA ARG A 233 -14.16 6.27 -11.48
C ARG A 233 -14.96 5.15 -10.85
N TYR A 234 -15.17 5.24 -9.56
CA TYR A 234 -16.09 4.42 -8.80
C TYR A 234 -17.32 5.24 -8.42
N THR A 235 -18.50 4.75 -8.80
CA THR A 235 -19.79 5.32 -8.41
C THR A 235 -20.60 4.20 -7.76
N PRO A 236 -20.83 4.28 -6.44
CA PRO A 236 -21.64 3.26 -5.76
C PRO A 236 -23.11 3.37 -6.17
N GLU A 237 -23.79 2.23 -6.20
CA GLU A 237 -25.22 2.17 -6.53
C GLU A 237 -26.05 3.03 -5.57
N GLY A 238 -26.96 3.82 -6.13
CA GLY A 238 -27.86 4.69 -5.36
C GLY A 238 -27.23 6.00 -4.85
N VAL A 239 -25.93 6.22 -5.06
CA VAL A 239 -25.23 7.46 -4.65
C VAL A 239 -25.13 8.43 -5.82
N THR A 240 -25.99 9.45 -5.85
CA THR A 240 -26.08 10.44 -6.95
C THR A 240 -25.42 11.78 -6.64
N GLY A 241 -25.03 12.02 -5.37
CA GLY A 241 -24.49 13.30 -4.91
C GLY A 241 -23.38 13.12 -3.86
N GLY A 242 -23.06 14.22 -3.17
CA GLY A 242 -22.05 14.21 -2.09
C GLY A 242 -20.61 14.39 -2.59
N PRO A 243 -19.62 14.28 -1.69
CA PRO A 243 -18.22 14.48 -2.01
C PRO A 243 -17.69 13.41 -2.98
N VAL A 244 -16.62 13.78 -3.69
CA VAL A 244 -15.85 12.87 -4.55
C VAL A 244 -14.43 12.79 -4.01
N LEU A 245 -14.01 11.61 -3.58
CA LEU A 245 -12.66 11.33 -3.13
C LEU A 245 -11.74 11.13 -4.34
N GLY A 246 -10.85 12.08 -4.62
CA GLY A 246 -9.82 11.97 -5.66
C GLY A 246 -8.55 11.36 -5.07
N LEU A 247 -8.15 10.22 -5.59
CA LEU A 247 -6.92 9.49 -5.27
C LEU A 247 -5.96 9.65 -6.45
N VAL A 248 -4.85 10.35 -6.26
CA VAL A 248 -3.85 10.58 -7.32
C VAL A 248 -2.59 9.83 -6.97
N GLY A 249 -2.08 8.96 -7.84
CA GLY A 249 -0.92 8.12 -7.54
C GLY A 249 0.23 8.32 -8.52
N LYS A 250 1.45 8.60 -8.01
CA LYS A 250 2.67 8.64 -8.82
C LYS A 250 2.86 7.31 -9.54
N GLY A 251 3.01 7.37 -10.88
CA GLY A 251 3.17 6.22 -11.76
C GLY A 251 4.47 6.25 -12.56
N VAL A 252 5.60 6.68 -11.96
CA VAL A 252 6.90 6.61 -12.63
C VAL A 252 7.37 5.16 -12.64
N THR A 253 7.30 4.51 -13.79
CA THR A 253 7.54 3.06 -13.91
C THR A 253 9.01 2.69 -13.78
N PHE A 254 9.90 3.59 -14.12
CA PHE A 254 11.32 3.55 -13.80
C PHE A 254 11.90 4.97 -13.77
N ASP A 255 12.70 5.27 -12.75
CA ASP A 255 13.27 6.58 -12.54
C ASP A 255 14.82 6.54 -12.49
N THR A 256 15.46 6.96 -13.58
CA THR A 256 16.91 7.15 -13.61
C THR A 256 17.37 8.51 -13.08
N GLY A 257 16.42 9.42 -12.79
CA GLY A 257 16.69 10.83 -12.56
C GLY A 257 16.73 11.67 -13.85
N GLY A 258 16.65 11.03 -15.02
CA GLY A 258 16.80 11.71 -16.31
C GLY A 258 18.26 12.23 -16.51
N ILE A 259 18.42 13.46 -16.98
CA ILE A 259 19.74 14.09 -17.15
C ILE A 259 20.40 14.39 -15.80
N SER A 260 19.66 14.67 -14.74
CA SER A 260 20.14 14.70 -13.35
C SER A 260 20.29 13.28 -12.80
N LEU A 261 21.16 12.48 -13.43
CA LEU A 261 21.27 11.04 -13.28
C LEU A 261 21.57 10.61 -11.84
N LYS A 262 20.78 9.66 -11.33
CA LYS A 262 20.99 9.02 -10.03
C LYS A 262 22.30 8.21 -10.01
N PRO A 263 22.93 8.01 -8.83
CA PRO A 263 23.97 6.99 -8.67
C PRO A 263 23.47 5.60 -9.07
N ALA A 264 24.38 4.76 -9.59
CA ALA A 264 24.02 3.39 -9.97
C ALA A 264 23.60 2.52 -8.77
N ASP A 265 24.17 2.78 -7.59
CA ASP A 265 23.85 2.07 -6.35
C ASP A 265 22.38 2.32 -5.94
N GLY A 266 21.61 1.24 -5.84
CA GLY A 266 20.19 1.28 -5.50
C GLY A 266 19.25 1.73 -6.64
N MET A 267 19.74 1.98 -7.86
CA MET A 267 18.92 2.39 -8.99
C MET A 267 17.95 1.27 -9.44
N ASP A 268 18.33 0.00 -9.24
CA ASP A 268 17.46 -1.17 -9.50
C ASP A 268 16.14 -1.12 -8.72
N ARG A 269 16.12 -0.37 -7.61
CA ARG A 269 14.94 -0.15 -6.78
C ARG A 269 13.96 0.86 -7.39
N MET A 270 14.38 1.66 -8.36
CA MET A 270 13.54 2.70 -8.97
C MET A 270 12.37 2.12 -9.79
N LYS A 271 12.24 0.81 -9.90
CA LYS A 271 11.02 0.12 -10.35
C LYS A 271 9.85 0.31 -9.38
N ASP A 272 10.09 0.62 -8.11
CA ASP A 272 9.06 0.86 -7.10
C ASP A 272 8.50 2.30 -7.13
N ASP A 273 9.00 3.15 -8.02
CA ASP A 273 8.65 4.57 -8.10
C ASP A 273 7.25 4.84 -8.68
N MET A 274 6.56 3.79 -9.07
CA MET A 274 5.12 3.77 -9.41
C MET A 274 4.24 3.24 -8.27
N GLY A 275 4.79 3.10 -7.07
CA GLY A 275 4.09 2.57 -5.91
C GLY A 275 2.86 3.36 -5.50
N GLY A 276 2.87 4.68 -5.70
CA GLY A 276 1.70 5.53 -5.51
C GLY A 276 0.55 5.15 -6.43
N GLY A 277 0.84 4.96 -7.72
CA GLY A 277 -0.14 4.54 -8.73
C GLY A 277 -0.74 3.18 -8.43
N ALA A 278 0.11 2.19 -8.07
CA ALA A 278 -0.36 0.87 -7.65
C ALA A 278 -1.27 0.93 -6.42
N THR A 279 -0.90 1.75 -5.43
CA THR A 279 -1.65 1.94 -4.18
C THR A 279 -3.05 2.51 -4.42
N VAL A 280 -3.18 3.60 -5.19
CA VAL A 280 -4.50 4.22 -5.43
C VAL A 280 -5.39 3.34 -6.31
N THR A 281 -4.81 2.58 -7.23
CA THR A 281 -5.51 1.58 -8.05
C THR A 281 -6.09 0.47 -7.18
N ALA A 282 -5.29 -0.09 -6.27
CA ALA A 282 -5.71 -1.11 -5.33
C ALA A 282 -6.78 -0.59 -4.35
N ALA A 283 -6.62 0.64 -3.85
CA ALA A 283 -7.59 1.26 -2.96
C ALA A 283 -8.95 1.45 -3.66
N LEU A 284 -8.99 1.97 -4.89
CA LEU A 284 -10.23 2.13 -5.64
C LEU A 284 -10.93 0.78 -5.88
N ARG A 285 -10.16 -0.26 -6.25
CA ARG A 285 -10.67 -1.62 -6.39
C ARG A 285 -11.34 -2.09 -5.11
N THR A 286 -10.68 -1.91 -3.99
CA THR A 286 -11.18 -2.34 -2.68
C THR A 286 -12.45 -1.61 -2.29
N LEU A 287 -12.49 -0.28 -2.46
CA LEU A 287 -13.69 0.53 -2.21
C LEU A 287 -14.90 0.02 -3.00
N ALA A 288 -14.69 -0.33 -4.27
CA ALA A 288 -15.76 -0.86 -5.11
C ALA A 288 -16.21 -2.27 -4.68
N LEU A 289 -15.27 -3.19 -4.41
CA LEU A 289 -15.58 -4.57 -3.97
C LEU A 289 -16.31 -4.59 -2.62
N LEU A 290 -15.98 -3.67 -1.73
CA LEU A 290 -16.61 -3.50 -0.42
C LEU A 290 -17.86 -2.60 -0.47
N LYS A 291 -18.25 -2.10 -1.66
CA LYS A 291 -19.40 -1.22 -1.86
C LYS A 291 -19.36 0.01 -0.94
N ALA A 292 -18.17 0.63 -0.81
CA ALA A 292 -17.99 1.82 0.02
C ALA A 292 -18.96 2.94 -0.39
N PRO A 293 -19.58 3.66 0.56
CA PRO A 293 -20.63 4.66 0.26
C PRO A 293 -20.05 6.00 -0.23
N VAL A 294 -18.91 6.00 -0.90
CA VAL A 294 -18.21 7.19 -1.39
C VAL A 294 -18.04 7.12 -2.90
N ARG A 295 -18.30 8.22 -3.61
CA ARG A 295 -17.84 8.35 -4.99
C ARG A 295 -16.35 8.58 -4.98
N ALA A 296 -15.60 7.83 -5.77
CA ALA A 296 -14.15 7.94 -5.80
C ALA A 296 -13.61 7.99 -7.23
N LEU A 297 -12.45 8.63 -7.38
CA LEU A 297 -11.72 8.81 -8.62
C LEU A 297 -10.26 8.43 -8.38
N ALA A 298 -9.71 7.51 -9.13
CA ALA A 298 -8.27 7.24 -9.14
C ALA A 298 -7.65 7.77 -10.43
N ILE A 299 -6.55 8.53 -10.30
CA ILE A 299 -5.78 9.07 -11.42
C ILE A 299 -4.33 8.64 -11.25
N VAL A 300 -3.78 8.02 -12.29
CA VAL A 300 -2.38 7.57 -12.30
C VAL A 300 -1.68 8.15 -13.52
N PRO A 301 -0.96 9.27 -13.38
CA PRO A 301 -0.03 9.73 -14.41
C PRO A 301 1.15 8.76 -14.46
N ALA A 302 1.41 8.17 -15.63
CA ALA A 302 2.47 7.20 -15.83
C ALA A 302 3.50 7.73 -16.83
N ALA A 303 4.77 7.67 -16.43
CA ALA A 303 5.92 8.03 -17.24
C ALA A 303 7.12 7.19 -16.87
N GLU A 304 8.12 7.17 -17.73
CA GLU A 304 9.44 6.61 -17.50
C GLU A 304 10.47 7.73 -17.61
N ASN A 305 11.19 8.03 -16.53
CA ASN A 305 12.17 9.13 -16.49
C ASN A 305 13.56 8.64 -16.91
N MET A 306 13.89 8.80 -18.18
CA MET A 306 15.10 8.27 -18.79
C MET A 306 16.00 9.38 -19.39
N PRO A 307 17.35 9.22 -19.37
CA PRO A 307 18.22 10.00 -20.20
C PRO A 307 18.01 9.64 -21.67
N GLY A 308 18.13 10.60 -22.56
CA GLY A 308 17.94 10.36 -23.98
C GLY A 308 18.15 11.62 -24.80
N SER A 309 18.18 11.50 -26.11
CA SER A 309 18.40 12.64 -27.01
C SER A 309 17.29 13.71 -26.96
N ARG A 310 16.13 13.32 -26.46
CA ARG A 310 14.96 14.21 -26.27
C ARG A 310 14.64 14.47 -24.81
N ALA A 311 15.47 13.98 -23.87
CA ALA A 311 15.19 14.11 -22.45
C ALA A 311 15.11 15.57 -22.00
N LEU A 312 14.28 15.77 -20.97
CA LEU A 312 14.16 17.02 -20.25
C LEU A 312 15.52 17.44 -19.67
N LYS A 313 15.87 18.72 -19.76
CA LYS A 313 17.17 19.25 -19.31
C LYS A 313 16.96 20.25 -18.18
N PRO A 314 17.89 20.33 -17.23
CA PRO A 314 17.98 21.49 -16.33
C PRO A 314 18.06 22.79 -17.15
N GLY A 315 17.23 23.78 -16.78
CA GLY A 315 17.05 25.04 -17.50
C GLY A 315 15.87 25.05 -18.49
N ASP A 316 15.26 23.90 -18.79
CA ASP A 316 14.03 23.87 -19.58
C ASP A 316 12.86 24.48 -18.79
N VAL A 317 11.89 25.06 -19.49
CA VAL A 317 10.63 25.57 -18.90
C VAL A 317 9.48 24.79 -19.50
N LEU A 318 8.68 24.18 -18.63
CA LEU A 318 7.45 23.46 -19.01
C LEU A 318 6.21 24.28 -18.66
N LYS A 319 5.15 24.09 -19.44
CA LYS A 319 3.83 24.63 -19.11
C LYS A 319 2.92 23.51 -18.62
N SER A 320 2.36 23.67 -17.44
CA SER A 320 1.41 22.73 -16.83
C SER A 320 0.02 22.83 -17.46
N ALA A 321 -0.81 21.81 -17.24
CA ALA A 321 -2.23 21.85 -17.60
C ALA A 321 -3.01 22.94 -16.84
N ALA A 322 -2.54 23.34 -15.66
CA ALA A 322 -3.08 24.46 -14.88
C ALA A 322 -2.75 25.84 -15.50
N GLY A 323 -1.87 25.89 -16.50
CA GLY A 323 -1.41 27.12 -17.15
C GLY A 323 -0.15 27.73 -16.55
N LEU A 324 0.31 27.27 -15.38
CA LEU A 324 1.56 27.71 -14.74
C LEU A 324 2.78 27.22 -15.53
N THR A 325 3.82 28.06 -15.59
CA THR A 325 5.13 27.70 -16.12
C THR A 325 6.06 27.23 -14.99
N VAL A 326 6.84 26.18 -15.26
CA VAL A 326 7.73 25.56 -14.29
C VAL A 326 9.13 25.46 -14.88
N GLU A 327 10.08 26.13 -14.24
CA GLU A 327 11.50 25.95 -14.53
C GLU A 327 11.98 24.61 -13.96
N ILE A 328 12.72 23.87 -14.76
CA ILE A 328 13.31 22.60 -14.37
C ILE A 328 14.76 22.83 -13.98
N ASN A 329 15.07 22.82 -12.70
CA ASN A 329 16.45 22.88 -12.24
C ASN A 329 16.99 21.49 -11.82
N ASN A 330 16.12 20.48 -11.68
CA ASN A 330 16.47 19.10 -11.36
C ASN A 330 15.49 18.12 -12.02
N THR A 331 15.97 17.33 -12.98
CA THR A 331 15.12 16.34 -13.68
C THR A 331 14.80 15.11 -12.82
N ASP A 332 15.48 14.92 -11.67
CA ASP A 332 15.19 13.90 -10.64
C ASP A 332 14.10 14.36 -9.65
N ALA A 333 13.44 15.48 -9.94
CA ALA A 333 12.24 15.95 -9.25
C ALA A 333 11.02 15.87 -10.20
N GLU A 334 10.88 14.77 -10.90
CA GLU A 334 9.91 14.46 -11.94
C GLU A 334 8.53 14.08 -11.38
N GLY A 335 8.50 13.39 -10.24
CA GLY A 335 7.27 12.89 -9.63
C GLY A 335 6.28 14.00 -9.33
N ARG A 336 6.74 15.13 -8.81
CA ARG A 336 5.88 16.30 -8.55
C ARG A 336 5.38 16.95 -9.83
N LEU A 337 6.11 16.84 -10.93
CA LEU A 337 5.70 17.37 -12.24
C LEU A 337 4.49 16.59 -12.77
N ILE A 338 4.61 15.26 -12.83
CA ILE A 338 3.50 14.42 -13.32
C ILE A 338 2.28 14.51 -12.41
N LEU A 339 2.49 14.58 -11.08
CA LEU A 339 1.41 14.76 -10.10
C LEU A 339 0.74 16.12 -10.23
N GLY A 340 1.47 17.19 -10.54
CA GLY A 340 0.89 18.51 -10.72
C GLY A 340 -0.19 18.56 -11.80
N ASP A 341 0.09 18.02 -12.98
CA ASP A 341 -0.92 17.90 -14.06
C ASP A 341 -2.11 17.02 -13.64
N ALA A 342 -1.84 15.93 -12.93
CA ALA A 342 -2.87 15.00 -12.48
C ALA A 342 -3.76 15.58 -11.37
N LEU A 343 -3.22 16.32 -10.41
CA LEU A 343 -3.97 16.97 -9.32
C LEU A 343 -4.93 18.03 -9.88
N TRP A 344 -4.41 18.87 -10.79
CA TRP A 344 -5.26 19.83 -11.48
C TRP A 344 -6.41 19.12 -12.22
N TYR A 345 -6.08 18.06 -12.97
CA TYR A 345 -7.08 17.33 -13.74
C TYR A 345 -8.11 16.64 -12.86
N ALA A 346 -7.72 16.13 -11.69
CA ALA A 346 -8.64 15.55 -10.71
C ALA A 346 -9.73 16.55 -10.30
N ARG A 347 -9.38 17.82 -10.08
CA ARG A 347 -10.34 18.88 -9.78
C ARG A 347 -11.25 19.16 -10.97
N GLN A 348 -10.73 19.19 -12.20
CA GLN A 348 -11.56 19.36 -13.41
C GLN A 348 -12.58 18.22 -13.57
N LEU A 349 -12.25 17.02 -13.09
CA LEU A 349 -13.12 15.86 -13.09
C LEU A 349 -14.10 15.82 -11.91
N GLY A 350 -14.10 16.84 -11.05
CA GLY A 350 -15.04 17.03 -9.95
C GLY A 350 -14.60 16.46 -8.60
N ALA A 351 -13.32 16.08 -8.41
CA ALA A 351 -12.83 15.70 -7.10
C ALA A 351 -12.94 16.85 -6.10
N THR A 352 -13.61 16.61 -4.97
CA THR A 352 -13.81 17.60 -3.90
C THR A 352 -12.75 17.49 -2.81
N HIS A 353 -12.31 16.26 -2.52
CA HIS A 353 -11.27 15.94 -1.55
C HIS A 353 -10.16 15.18 -2.26
N LEU A 354 -8.92 15.64 -2.13
CA LEU A 354 -7.77 15.03 -2.80
C LEU A 354 -6.83 14.38 -1.79
N VAL A 355 -6.36 13.19 -2.15
CA VAL A 355 -5.17 12.56 -1.56
C VAL A 355 -4.26 12.14 -2.69
N ASP A 356 -3.04 12.64 -2.72
CA ASP A 356 -2.03 12.06 -3.59
C ASP A 356 -1.04 11.19 -2.80
N VAL A 357 -0.54 10.15 -3.47
CA VAL A 357 0.37 9.15 -2.91
C VAL A 357 1.57 9.02 -3.82
N ALA A 358 2.76 9.19 -3.29
CA ALA A 358 3.97 9.12 -4.08
C ALA A 358 5.20 8.68 -3.29
N THR A 359 6.08 7.95 -3.93
CA THR A 359 7.49 7.78 -3.58
C THR A 359 8.23 9.06 -3.96
N LEU A 360 8.01 10.15 -3.16
CA LEU A 360 8.32 11.47 -3.70
C LEU A 360 9.72 11.95 -3.32
N THR A 361 10.14 11.76 -2.06
CA THR A 361 11.36 12.40 -1.60
C THR A 361 12.25 11.52 -0.74
N GLY A 362 13.56 11.50 -1.06
CA GLY A 362 14.57 10.98 -0.15
C GLY A 362 14.64 11.77 1.17
N ALA A 363 14.24 13.05 1.15
CA ALA A 363 14.17 13.90 2.35
C ALA A 363 13.15 13.36 3.38
N CYS A 364 12.03 12.80 2.93
CA CYS A 364 11.06 12.16 3.82
C CYS A 364 11.66 10.90 4.49
N ILE A 365 12.43 10.10 3.76
CA ILE A 365 13.16 8.95 4.33
C ILE A 365 14.15 9.40 5.41
N VAL A 366 14.89 10.49 5.17
CA VAL A 366 15.85 11.04 6.14
C VAL A 366 15.15 11.52 7.40
N ALA A 367 13.96 12.14 7.25
CA ALA A 367 13.21 12.69 8.38
C ALA A 367 12.47 11.61 9.21
N LEU A 368 11.82 10.65 8.56
CA LEU A 368 10.88 9.70 9.20
C LEU A 368 11.33 8.24 9.16
N GLY A 369 12.43 7.93 8.46
CA GLY A 369 12.91 6.57 8.26
C GLY A 369 12.00 5.74 7.35
N LYS A 370 11.97 4.43 7.58
CA LYS A 370 11.29 3.44 6.71
C LYS A 370 10.03 2.82 7.34
N VAL A 371 9.50 3.43 8.39
CA VAL A 371 8.35 2.87 9.15
C VAL A 371 7.15 3.81 9.24
N THR A 372 7.31 5.05 8.80
CA THR A 372 6.28 6.09 8.92
C THR A 372 6.18 6.86 7.61
N THR A 373 5.00 6.97 7.06
CA THR A 373 4.68 7.76 5.87
C THR A 373 4.59 9.24 6.23
N GLY A 374 5.16 10.12 5.41
CA GLY A 374 5.00 11.56 5.55
C GLY A 374 3.59 11.98 5.14
N LEU A 375 2.96 12.83 5.94
CA LEU A 375 1.64 13.40 5.64
C LEU A 375 1.75 14.93 5.59
N PHE A 376 1.31 15.51 4.50
CA PHE A 376 1.14 16.95 4.33
C PHE A 376 -0.30 17.23 3.94
N GLY A 377 -0.89 18.33 4.35
CA GLY A 377 -2.27 18.59 3.94
C GLY A 377 -2.91 19.82 4.55
N THR A 378 -4.05 20.16 3.99
CA THR A 378 -4.90 21.30 4.40
C THR A 378 -6.34 21.02 3.98
N PRO A 379 -7.35 21.43 4.77
CA PRO A 379 -7.28 22.00 6.12
C PRO A 379 -6.99 20.91 7.18
N LEU A 380 -6.76 21.31 8.43
CA LEU A 380 -6.48 20.38 9.55
C LEU A 380 -7.52 19.27 9.73
N PRO A 381 -8.83 19.51 9.64
CA PRO A 381 -9.82 18.42 9.74
C PRO A 381 -9.60 17.31 8.70
N TRP A 382 -9.13 17.65 7.49
CA TRP A 382 -8.79 16.66 6.47
C TRP A 382 -7.54 15.84 6.84
N VAL A 383 -6.51 16.49 7.36
CA VAL A 383 -5.30 15.83 7.88
C VAL A 383 -5.66 14.87 9.01
N ASP A 384 -6.52 15.29 9.94
CA ASP A 384 -6.95 14.46 11.06
C ASP A 384 -7.81 13.27 10.63
N ALA A 385 -8.66 13.44 9.61
CA ALA A 385 -9.42 12.33 9.01
C ALA A 385 -8.49 11.25 8.44
N ILE A 386 -7.42 11.65 7.74
CA ILE A 386 -6.42 10.72 7.19
C ILE A 386 -5.63 10.03 8.31
N ARG A 387 -5.23 10.77 9.35
CA ARG A 387 -4.57 10.19 10.53
C ARG A 387 -5.43 9.14 11.21
N ALA A 388 -6.71 9.44 11.39
CA ALA A 388 -7.67 8.50 11.96
C ALA A 388 -7.86 7.26 11.08
N ALA A 389 -7.94 7.44 9.76
CA ALA A 389 -8.01 6.33 8.81
C ALA A 389 -6.74 5.46 8.86
N ALA A 390 -5.56 6.07 8.92
CA ALA A 390 -4.29 5.35 9.04
C ALA A 390 -4.22 4.54 10.35
N ALA A 391 -4.67 5.10 11.46
CA ALA A 391 -4.74 4.39 12.74
C ALA A 391 -5.66 3.16 12.68
N ARG A 392 -6.84 3.26 12.05
CA ARG A 392 -7.75 2.12 11.84
C ARG A 392 -7.12 1.07 10.91
N GLY A 393 -6.47 1.52 9.82
CA GLY A 393 -5.73 0.66 8.88
C GLY A 393 -4.45 0.04 9.47
N GLY A 394 -4.03 0.43 10.68
CA GLY A 394 -2.79 -0.03 11.32
C GLY A 394 -1.53 0.47 10.61
N GLU A 395 -1.61 1.58 9.88
CA GLU A 395 -0.50 2.21 9.18
C GLU A 395 -0.06 3.50 9.88
N LYS A 396 1.24 3.79 9.83
CA LYS A 396 1.80 4.95 10.53
C LYS A 396 1.97 6.12 9.57
N VAL A 397 1.33 7.22 9.88
CA VAL A 397 1.50 8.50 9.18
C VAL A 397 1.89 9.59 10.17
N TRP A 398 2.70 10.57 9.73
CA TRP A 398 3.12 11.67 10.57
C TRP A 398 2.99 12.99 9.82
N PRO A 399 2.21 13.97 10.36
CA PRO A 399 2.07 15.28 9.74
C PRO A 399 3.37 16.08 9.78
N LEU A 400 3.72 16.67 8.64
CA LEU A 400 4.84 17.58 8.46
C LEU A 400 4.30 18.99 8.11
N PRO A 401 5.05 20.06 8.40
CA PRO A 401 4.57 21.43 8.24
C PRO A 401 4.43 21.85 6.77
N LEU A 402 3.50 22.78 6.50
CA LEU A 402 3.30 23.44 5.19
C LEU A 402 3.32 24.97 5.36
N PHE A 403 4.35 25.53 6.01
CA PHE A 403 4.46 26.99 6.18
C PHE A 403 4.86 27.66 4.85
N ASP A 404 4.23 28.79 4.55
CA ASP A 404 4.44 29.51 3.29
C ASP A 404 5.87 30.09 3.17
N ASP A 405 6.59 30.27 4.30
CA ASP A 405 8.00 30.69 4.31
C ASP A 405 8.90 29.78 3.44
N TYR A 406 8.58 28.50 3.32
CA TYR A 406 9.33 27.58 2.46
C TYR A 406 9.12 27.80 0.95
N LYS A 407 8.08 28.58 0.54
CA LYS A 407 7.81 28.90 -0.88
C LYS A 407 8.89 29.76 -1.49
N ASP A 408 9.65 30.48 -0.68
CA ASP A 408 10.79 31.28 -1.20
C ASP A 408 11.79 30.43 -1.98
N GLY A 409 11.96 29.16 -1.61
CA GLY A 409 12.80 28.21 -2.34
C GLY A 409 12.22 27.73 -3.68
N LEU A 410 10.97 28.03 -3.97
CA LEU A 410 10.31 27.67 -5.23
C LEU A 410 10.21 28.83 -6.22
N LYS A 411 10.78 29.99 -5.91
CA LYS A 411 10.81 31.16 -6.83
C LYS A 411 11.76 30.88 -8.01
N SER A 412 11.34 31.30 -9.19
CA SER A 412 12.13 31.28 -10.43
C SER A 412 12.30 32.68 -10.97
N ASP A 413 13.41 32.94 -11.64
CA ASP A 413 13.65 34.21 -12.35
C ASP A 413 13.09 34.22 -13.78
N ILE A 414 12.74 33.03 -14.32
CA ILE A 414 12.33 32.86 -15.73
C ILE A 414 10.98 32.16 -15.91
N ALA A 415 10.40 31.63 -14.84
CA ALA A 415 9.10 30.96 -14.84
C ALA A 415 8.29 31.34 -13.59
N ASP A 416 7.05 30.86 -13.46
CA ASP A 416 6.24 31.13 -12.26
C ASP A 416 6.82 30.47 -11.03
N ILE A 417 7.31 29.23 -11.16
CA ILE A 417 7.93 28.46 -10.07
C ILE A 417 9.06 27.57 -10.62
N VAL A 418 9.93 27.08 -9.70
CA VAL A 418 10.95 26.09 -10.00
C VAL A 418 10.57 24.72 -9.41
N ASN A 419 10.94 23.61 -10.06
CA ASN A 419 10.52 22.29 -9.62
C ASN A 419 11.24 21.76 -8.39
N SER A 420 12.38 22.35 -7.96
CA SER A 420 13.12 21.88 -6.78
C SER A 420 13.78 23.02 -6.02
N ALA A 421 13.58 23.06 -4.70
CA ALA A 421 14.23 24.00 -3.79
C ALA A 421 15.56 23.48 -3.20
N GLY A 422 16.06 22.34 -3.68
CA GLY A 422 17.25 21.69 -3.15
C GLY A 422 16.99 20.81 -1.92
N ARG A 423 18.07 20.49 -1.18
CA ARG A 423 18.02 19.50 -0.08
C ARG A 423 17.33 19.96 1.20
N PRO A 424 17.57 21.18 1.75
CA PRO A 424 16.94 21.61 2.99
C PRO A 424 15.42 21.67 2.87
N GLY A 425 14.69 21.03 3.78
CA GLY A 425 13.21 20.99 3.75
C GLY A 425 12.61 20.35 2.50
N GLY A 426 13.36 19.48 1.80
CA GLY A 426 12.99 18.97 0.48
C GLY A 426 11.62 18.29 0.41
N ALA A 427 11.18 17.59 1.47
CA ALA A 427 9.85 17.01 1.53
C ALA A 427 8.75 18.09 1.64
N ILE A 428 9.02 19.16 2.42
CA ILE A 428 8.09 20.28 2.61
C ILE A 428 7.92 21.07 1.31
N THR A 429 9.03 21.41 0.65
CA THR A 429 8.99 22.17 -0.60
C THR A 429 8.39 21.36 -1.74
N ALA A 430 8.59 20.02 -1.76
CA ALA A 430 7.90 19.14 -2.70
C ALA A 430 6.37 19.16 -2.49
N ALA A 431 5.92 19.08 -1.26
CA ALA A 431 4.49 19.16 -0.93
C ALA A 431 3.91 20.55 -1.26
N LEU A 432 4.65 21.64 -1.01
CA LEU A 432 4.23 23.00 -1.38
C LEU A 432 4.14 23.18 -2.90
N PHE A 433 5.04 22.57 -3.67
CA PHE A 433 4.93 22.54 -5.12
C PHE A 433 3.63 21.86 -5.56
N LEU A 434 3.29 20.67 -5.01
CA LEU A 434 2.04 19.97 -5.32
C LEU A 434 0.80 20.79 -4.95
N LYS A 435 0.86 21.52 -3.84
CA LYS A 435 -0.24 22.39 -3.38
C LYS A 435 -0.64 23.45 -4.41
N GLU A 436 0.30 23.98 -5.21
CA GLU A 436 0.01 24.94 -6.26
C GLU A 436 -0.95 24.39 -7.34
N PHE A 437 -0.99 23.05 -7.51
CA PHE A 437 -1.83 22.36 -8.49
C PHE A 437 -3.06 21.69 -7.90
N ALA A 438 -3.13 21.57 -6.56
CA ALA A 438 -4.23 20.90 -5.87
C ALA A 438 -5.57 21.70 -5.89
N GLY A 439 -5.53 22.95 -6.30
CA GLY A 439 -6.70 23.84 -6.34
C GLY A 439 -7.26 24.15 -4.96
N THR A 440 -8.48 24.70 -4.92
CA THR A 440 -9.18 24.99 -3.68
C THR A 440 -9.86 23.75 -3.11
N GLY A 441 -9.90 23.65 -1.77
CA GLY A 441 -10.54 22.53 -1.06
C GLY A 441 -9.56 21.59 -0.39
N PRO A 442 -10.07 20.58 0.34
CA PRO A 442 -9.24 19.61 1.05
C PRO A 442 -8.27 18.89 0.13
N TRP A 443 -7.01 18.89 0.53
CA TRP A 443 -5.92 18.18 -0.16
C TRP A 443 -4.92 17.64 0.86
N ALA A 444 -4.38 16.45 0.58
CA ALA A 444 -3.26 15.89 1.30
C ALA A 444 -2.33 15.12 0.38
N HIS A 445 -1.05 15.12 0.74
CA HIS A 445 0.01 14.33 0.15
C HIS A 445 0.53 13.30 1.14
N LEU A 446 0.63 12.05 0.70
CA LEU A 446 1.25 10.94 1.42
C LEU A 446 2.57 10.56 0.74
N ASP A 447 3.69 10.93 1.37
CA ASP A 447 5.02 10.54 0.89
C ASP A 447 5.39 9.15 1.43
N ILE A 448 5.30 8.16 0.55
CA ILE A 448 5.56 6.74 0.85
C ILE A 448 6.98 6.29 0.47
N ALA A 449 7.90 7.20 0.13
CA ALA A 449 9.25 6.85 -0.30
C ALA A 449 9.97 5.94 0.72
N GLY A 450 9.73 6.13 2.03
CA GLY A 450 10.30 5.28 3.08
C GLY A 450 9.53 3.99 3.34
N THR A 451 8.23 3.94 3.02
CA THR A 451 7.32 2.86 3.46
C THR A 451 6.90 1.91 2.35
N VAL A 452 7.10 2.26 1.09
CA VAL A 452 6.69 1.45 -0.08
C VAL A 452 7.38 0.08 -0.13
N TRP A 453 8.57 -0.04 0.48
CA TRP A 453 9.41 -1.23 0.41
C TRP A 453 10.01 -1.64 1.76
N ALA A 454 9.96 -2.93 2.07
CA ALA A 454 10.66 -3.55 3.19
C ALA A 454 12.04 -4.04 2.75
N GLU A 455 13.10 -3.49 3.35
CA GLU A 455 14.48 -3.90 3.05
C GLU A 455 14.79 -5.30 3.58
N ASP A 456 14.29 -5.59 4.78
CA ASP A 456 14.52 -6.84 5.46
C ASP A 456 13.22 -7.63 5.64
N ALA A 457 13.32 -8.96 5.53
CA ALA A 457 12.22 -9.83 5.88
C ALA A 457 11.94 -9.78 7.38
N LYS A 458 10.66 -9.76 7.74
CA LYS A 458 10.16 -9.89 9.12
C LYS A 458 9.33 -11.15 9.24
N PRO A 459 9.08 -11.69 10.44
CA PRO A 459 8.26 -12.89 10.59
C PRO A 459 6.90 -12.82 9.88
N TRP A 460 6.32 -11.63 9.77
CA TRP A 460 5.00 -11.38 9.19
C TRP A 460 5.03 -10.78 7.77
N MET A 461 6.20 -10.43 7.24
CA MET A 461 6.30 -9.76 5.93
C MET A 461 7.63 -10.09 5.25
N PRO A 462 7.64 -10.60 4.00
CA PRO A 462 8.87 -10.80 3.25
C PRO A 462 9.49 -9.45 2.84
N ARG A 463 10.77 -9.47 2.43
CA ARG A 463 11.42 -8.35 1.74
C ARG A 463 10.64 -8.03 0.46
N GLY A 464 10.54 -6.74 0.11
CA GLY A 464 9.87 -6.29 -1.10
C GLY A 464 8.78 -5.27 -0.85
N ALA A 465 7.90 -5.10 -1.81
CA ALA A 465 6.77 -4.18 -1.74
C ALA A 465 5.86 -4.44 -0.53
N THR A 466 5.42 -3.36 0.12
CA THR A 466 4.63 -3.43 1.36
C THR A 466 3.13 -3.27 1.14
N GLY A 467 2.71 -2.60 0.05
CA GLY A 467 1.34 -2.14 -0.14
C GLY A 467 0.98 -0.96 0.77
N ALA A 468 1.96 -0.10 1.07
CA ALA A 468 1.80 1.05 1.98
C ALA A 468 0.58 1.89 1.63
N VAL A 469 -0.12 2.33 2.65
CA VAL A 469 -1.31 3.19 2.72
C VAL A 469 -2.53 2.73 1.91
N VAL A 470 -2.54 1.54 1.31
CA VAL A 470 -3.77 0.96 0.71
C VAL A 470 -4.87 0.90 1.76
N ARG A 471 -4.59 0.39 2.94
CA ARG A 471 -5.56 0.25 4.05
C ARG A 471 -6.04 1.59 4.54
N THR A 472 -5.14 2.57 4.65
CA THR A 472 -5.48 3.96 5.01
C THR A 472 -6.50 4.55 4.05
N LEU A 473 -6.29 4.41 2.73
CA LEU A 473 -7.20 4.94 1.73
C LEU A 473 -8.56 4.22 1.73
N VAL A 474 -8.57 2.92 1.99
CA VAL A 474 -9.79 2.13 2.13
C VAL A 474 -10.59 2.59 3.35
N GLU A 475 -9.94 2.73 4.50
CA GLU A 475 -10.56 3.22 5.73
C GLU A 475 -11.09 4.66 5.57
N LEU A 476 -10.37 5.50 4.83
CA LEU A 476 -10.80 6.86 4.54
C LEU A 476 -12.11 6.88 3.73
N GLY A 477 -12.23 6.04 2.71
CA GLY A 477 -13.41 5.99 1.85
C GLY A 477 -14.64 5.31 2.48
N HIS A 478 -14.47 4.58 3.59
CA HIS A 478 -15.60 3.99 4.34
C HIS A 478 -16.19 4.93 5.39
N HIS A 479 -15.56 6.06 5.66
CA HIS A 479 -16.01 7.03 6.65
C HIS A 479 -16.43 8.35 5.98
N PRO A 480 -17.34 9.11 6.59
CA PRO A 480 -17.73 10.43 6.06
C PRO A 480 -16.50 11.33 5.87
N LEU A 481 -16.42 11.98 4.71
CA LEU A 481 -15.39 12.97 4.43
C LEU A 481 -15.81 14.32 5.08
N PRO A 482 -14.90 15.01 5.82
CA PRO A 482 -15.21 16.24 6.55
C PRO A 482 -15.43 17.45 5.64
#